data_7177ca796370e2daf4ded96c33992736
#
_entry.id   7177ca796370e2daf4ded96c33992736
#
_cell.length_a   1.000
_cell.length_b   1.000
_cell.length_c   1.000
_cell.angle_alpha   90.00
_cell.angle_beta   90.00
_cell.angle_gamma   90.00
#
_symmetry.space_group_name_H-M   'P 1'
#
loop_
_entity.id
_entity.type
_entity.pdbx_description
1 polymer ?
#
loop_
_entity_poly.entity_id
_entity_poly.type
_entity_poly.pdbx_seq_one_letter_code
_entity_poly.pdbx_strand_id
1 'polypeptide(L)'
;MRALPVLAVLIGALGLALGLRVMLRAPVHAGLTPAPAHAVSESSSVPQGHVYTGLAEEPSDINPFTTGEAVARRLVLAYTHDCLLDCDPVTGALRPALATFEVARDGKTCTFALRQGVRFSDGAPLTMADVLFGWDLAKAGHLAFGVIGDAFARVEAVDVLDDQHFRVHFRGVHFAATQAVGEGWFVVQRRFFVDRIAKRAAAMNEPVPPVDSAAFARLFEQIETECGPGTGPYMLQNLPEGPSTWRRRQDLLLVRNPHSWRREAQPGCWNFEGIRTLFRDPQNAFTALVRREVDWFSCPQADEVLKSRPELAQSYRKLCFDYRTLGVFRVVWNCNRPPYDDCRVRRALARLFDQDSMLAVFGSDAAVAARAHAKPDSAEYPHPGQEFGFDPAAARQQLRAAGFDPAQQKPLRLAFLAPDGNETMRRLVDLFADAGKRAGLDLEVRTREWEQYASERDNGAWDGLLALDYFNAWGDPYDFVHSTGLSNFGHWQNDEADRLATAARAELDVGRRQALLRELHELVYQEQPVTFLVHPRASILLNVHVENVAPGPLGLVVERAFVRPEFQRE
;
A
#
# COMPACT_ATOMS: atom_id res chain seq x y z
N MET A 1 18.02 -19.12 30.13
CA MET A 1 17.62 -19.70 28.83
C MET A 1 16.14 -19.40 28.61
N ARG A 2 15.82 -18.24 28.09
CA ARG A 2 14.47 -17.83 27.68
C ARG A 2 14.62 -17.13 26.33
N ALA A 3 14.67 -17.92 25.24
CA ALA A 3 14.85 -17.42 23.87
C ALA A 3 13.55 -17.47 23.04
N LEU A 4 12.43 -17.86 23.63
CA LEU A 4 11.19 -18.10 22.89
C LEU A 4 10.35 -16.85 22.49
N PRO A 5 10.35 -15.69 23.18
CA PRO A 5 9.49 -14.60 22.75
C PRO A 5 9.99 -13.81 21.54
N VAL A 6 11.29 -13.89 21.18
CA VAL A 6 11.88 -13.11 20.09
C VAL A 6 11.56 -13.70 18.71
N LEU A 7 11.36 -15.01 18.62
CA LEU A 7 11.09 -15.69 17.34
C LEU A 7 9.67 -15.39 16.81
N ALA A 8 8.69 -15.23 17.70
CA ALA A 8 7.32 -14.88 17.34
C ALA A 8 7.18 -13.45 16.79
N VAL A 9 8.10 -12.56 17.17
CA VAL A 9 8.16 -11.15 16.77
C VAL A 9 8.49 -10.98 15.28
N LEU A 10 9.34 -11.86 14.74
CA LEU A 10 9.80 -11.76 13.35
C LEU A 10 8.78 -12.31 12.33
N ILE A 11 7.99 -13.29 12.75
CA ILE A 11 6.94 -13.90 11.91
C ILE A 11 5.79 -12.91 11.67
N GLY A 12 5.50 -12.01 12.62
CA GLY A 12 4.49 -10.98 12.48
C GLY A 12 4.81 -9.90 11.43
N ALA A 13 6.10 -9.63 11.19
CA ALA A 13 6.53 -8.68 10.17
C ALA A 13 6.41 -9.25 8.74
N LEU A 14 6.50 -10.57 8.61
CA LEU A 14 6.41 -11.29 7.33
C LEU A 14 4.96 -11.50 6.89
N GLY A 15 4.03 -11.76 7.79
CA GLY A 15 2.60 -11.94 7.47
C GLY A 15 1.91 -10.68 6.92
N LEU A 16 2.43 -9.49 7.23
CA LEU A 16 1.96 -8.22 6.66
C LEU A 16 2.37 -8.02 5.19
N ALA A 17 3.34 -8.78 4.68
CA ALA A 17 3.81 -8.66 3.30
C ALA A 17 3.02 -9.54 2.32
N LEU A 18 2.41 -10.63 2.77
CA LEU A 18 1.71 -11.61 1.91
C LEU A 18 0.30 -11.20 1.48
N GLY A 19 -0.35 -10.25 2.18
CA GLY A 19 -1.70 -9.76 1.87
C GLY A 19 -1.76 -8.61 0.86
N LEU A 20 -0.63 -8.13 0.36
CA LEU A 20 -0.55 -6.92 -0.44
C LEU A 20 -0.71 -7.18 -1.95
N ARG A 21 -1.88 -7.53 -2.40
CA ARG A 21 -2.27 -7.24 -3.77
C ARG A 21 -2.71 -5.78 -3.83
N VAL A 22 -1.98 -4.97 -4.62
CA VAL A 22 -2.30 -3.58 -5.02
C VAL A 22 -2.00 -2.50 -3.99
N MET A 23 -0.92 -1.74 -4.19
CA MET A 23 -0.81 -0.42 -3.60
C MET A 23 0.01 0.57 -4.42
N LEU A 24 -0.64 1.63 -4.77
CA LEU A 24 -0.07 2.85 -5.30
C LEU A 24 0.07 3.94 -4.25
N ARG A 25 0.85 4.91 -4.60
CA ARG A 25 1.11 6.15 -3.90
C ARG A 25 -0.15 7.01 -3.81
N ALA A 26 -0.47 7.55 -2.65
CA ALA A 26 -1.69 8.31 -2.39
C ALA A 26 -1.49 9.84 -2.45
N PRO A 27 -2.50 10.64 -2.81
CA PRO A 27 -2.43 12.10 -2.86
C PRO A 27 -2.58 12.76 -1.48
N VAL A 28 -2.02 13.96 -1.37
CA VAL A 28 -2.20 14.85 -0.22
C VAL A 28 -3.35 15.79 -0.47
N HIS A 29 -4.22 15.91 0.53
CA HIS A 29 -5.09 17.04 0.67
C HIS A 29 -4.45 18.08 1.61
N ALA A 30 -4.47 19.34 1.19
CA ALA A 30 -4.03 20.47 2.00
C ALA A 30 -4.82 20.49 3.33
N GLY A 31 -4.13 20.39 4.45
CA GLY A 31 -4.74 20.40 5.79
C GLY A 31 -3.82 19.87 6.89
N LEU A 32 -2.74 19.20 6.55
CA LEU A 32 -1.75 18.82 7.54
C LEU A 32 -0.81 20.00 7.78
N THR A 33 -0.83 20.55 9.00
CA THR A 33 0.30 21.36 9.46
C THR A 33 1.54 20.50 9.33
N PRO A 34 2.52 20.88 8.49
CA PRO A 34 3.74 20.11 8.38
C PRO A 34 4.38 20.07 9.78
N ALA A 35 4.76 18.85 10.20
CA ALA A 35 5.75 18.77 11.28
C ALA A 35 6.89 19.73 10.92
N PRO A 36 7.49 20.44 11.88
CA PRO A 36 8.47 21.47 11.57
C PRO A 36 9.51 20.87 10.63
N ALA A 37 9.57 21.39 9.42
CA ALA A 37 10.55 21.01 8.44
C ALA A 37 11.91 21.25 9.10
N HIS A 38 12.61 20.17 9.45
CA HIS A 38 14.03 20.32 9.75
C HIS A 38 14.64 20.95 8.52
N ALA A 39 15.13 22.18 8.67
CA ALA A 39 15.73 22.94 7.60
C ALA A 39 16.78 22.06 6.94
N VAL A 40 16.48 21.63 5.71
CA VAL A 40 17.43 20.87 4.89
C VAL A 40 18.54 21.85 4.55
N SER A 41 19.70 21.67 5.16
CA SER A 41 20.90 22.43 4.82
C SER A 41 21.16 22.27 3.33
N GLU A 42 21.14 23.36 2.58
CA GLU A 42 21.61 23.43 1.19
C GLU A 42 23.14 23.31 1.20
N SER A 43 23.63 22.09 1.42
CA SER A 43 25.06 21.81 1.30
C SER A 43 25.37 21.44 -0.14
N SER A 44 26.28 22.17 -0.75
CA SER A 44 26.72 22.03 -2.14
C SER A 44 27.50 20.75 -2.45
N SER A 45 27.72 19.85 -1.49
CA SER A 45 28.35 18.54 -1.71
C SER A 45 27.82 17.51 -0.69
N VAL A 46 26.71 16.87 -1.03
CA VAL A 46 26.21 15.72 -0.25
C VAL A 46 27.15 14.55 -0.49
N PRO A 47 27.65 13.86 0.57
CA PRO A 47 28.51 12.70 0.41
C PRO A 47 27.84 11.63 -0.46
N GLN A 48 28.55 11.16 -1.46
CA GLN A 48 28.15 10.05 -2.33
C GLN A 48 28.97 8.82 -1.95
N GLY A 49 28.42 7.66 -2.19
CA GLY A 49 28.97 6.37 -1.77
C GLY A 49 27.94 5.63 -0.94
N HIS A 50 28.33 4.67 -0.19
CA HIS A 50 27.50 3.82 0.66
C HIS A 50 26.40 3.04 -0.09
N VAL A 51 26.36 1.73 0.16
CA VAL A 51 25.28 0.86 -0.31
C VAL A 51 24.21 0.78 0.78
N TYR A 52 23.08 1.44 0.54
CA TYR A 52 21.93 1.44 1.47
C TYR A 52 21.29 0.06 1.51
N THR A 53 21.44 -0.62 2.64
CA THR A 53 21.08 -2.02 2.77
C THR A 53 19.85 -2.21 3.67
N GLY A 54 18.87 -2.95 3.20
CA GLY A 54 17.69 -3.34 3.96
C GLY A 54 17.36 -4.81 3.88
N LEU A 55 16.33 -5.22 4.59
CA LEU A 55 15.80 -6.58 4.60
C LEU A 55 14.38 -6.61 4.07
N ALA A 56 14.09 -7.55 3.17
CA ALA A 56 12.73 -7.85 2.72
C ALA A 56 12.63 -9.28 2.21
N GLU A 57 11.42 -9.67 1.87
CA GLU A 57 11.15 -10.90 1.11
C GLU A 57 11.63 -10.76 -0.33
N GLU A 58 12.04 -11.87 -0.92
CA GLU A 58 12.41 -11.91 -2.33
C GLU A 58 11.15 -11.80 -3.20
N PRO A 59 11.08 -10.85 -4.16
CA PRO A 59 9.99 -10.81 -5.10
C PRO A 59 10.06 -11.99 -6.07
N SER A 60 8.93 -12.58 -6.40
CA SER A 60 8.84 -13.63 -7.42
C SER A 60 8.80 -13.04 -8.82
N ASP A 61 8.12 -11.90 -8.98
CA ASP A 61 7.91 -11.16 -10.23
C ASP A 61 8.31 -9.70 -10.07
N ILE A 62 9.10 -9.18 -11.00
CA ILE A 62 9.50 -7.76 -11.08
C ILE A 62 9.10 -7.08 -12.39
N ASN A 63 8.29 -7.74 -13.21
CA ASN A 63 7.75 -7.10 -14.41
C ASN A 63 6.75 -6.01 -14.00
N PRO A 64 6.92 -4.75 -14.46
CA PRO A 64 6.09 -3.62 -14.04
C PRO A 64 4.59 -3.81 -14.29
N PHE A 65 4.22 -4.61 -15.29
CA PHE A 65 2.84 -4.79 -15.72
C PHE A 65 2.15 -6.03 -15.15
N THR A 66 2.90 -7.06 -14.78
CA THR A 66 2.35 -8.33 -14.29
C THR A 66 2.43 -8.47 -12.79
N THR A 67 3.46 -7.86 -12.16
CA THR A 67 3.64 -8.00 -10.71
C THR A 67 2.51 -7.38 -9.90
N GLY A 68 1.83 -8.22 -9.12
CA GLY A 68 0.93 -7.80 -8.04
C GLY A 68 1.64 -7.58 -6.72
N GLU A 69 2.95 -7.82 -6.64
CA GLU A 69 3.71 -7.83 -5.40
C GLU A 69 4.13 -6.42 -4.97
N ALA A 70 3.67 -6.00 -3.79
CA ALA A 70 4.07 -4.72 -3.22
C ALA A 70 5.58 -4.65 -2.95
N VAL A 71 6.21 -5.77 -2.64
CA VAL A 71 7.65 -5.84 -2.40
C VAL A 71 8.44 -5.52 -3.67
N ALA A 72 8.05 -6.08 -4.83
CA ALA A 72 8.66 -5.78 -6.12
C ALA A 72 8.54 -4.29 -6.47
N ARG A 73 7.34 -3.73 -6.30
CA ARG A 73 7.07 -2.32 -6.58
C ARG A 73 7.90 -1.39 -5.70
N ARG A 74 7.95 -1.65 -4.42
CA ARG A 74 8.64 -0.80 -3.44
C ARG A 74 10.16 -0.90 -3.52
N LEU A 75 10.69 -2.11 -3.74
CA LEU A 75 12.12 -2.36 -3.66
C LEU A 75 12.83 -2.26 -5.00
N VAL A 76 12.13 -2.51 -6.10
CA VAL A 76 12.71 -2.51 -7.44
C VAL A 76 12.12 -1.38 -8.28
N LEU A 77 10.84 -1.45 -8.59
CA LEU A 77 10.22 -0.57 -9.59
C LEU A 77 10.24 0.90 -9.17
N ALA A 78 10.05 1.20 -7.87
CA ALA A 78 10.11 2.58 -7.36
C ALA A 78 11.47 3.27 -7.55
N TYR A 79 12.53 2.49 -7.74
CA TYR A 79 13.89 3.01 -7.96
C TYR A 79 14.36 2.89 -9.40
N THR A 80 13.80 1.96 -10.17
CA THR A 80 14.28 1.66 -11.53
C THR A 80 13.42 2.28 -12.63
N HIS A 81 12.13 2.50 -12.37
CA HIS A 81 11.17 2.98 -13.36
C HIS A 81 10.47 4.24 -12.88
N ASP A 82 10.21 5.15 -13.80
CA ASP A 82 9.39 6.32 -13.55
C ASP A 82 8.00 6.15 -14.16
N CYS A 83 7.03 6.83 -13.54
CA CYS A 83 5.71 7.06 -14.10
C CYS A 83 5.65 8.44 -14.79
N LEU A 84 4.53 8.74 -15.43
CA LEU A 84 4.30 10.07 -16.02
C LEU A 84 4.38 11.17 -14.96
N LEU A 85 3.77 10.94 -13.81
CA LEU A 85 3.79 11.83 -12.66
C LEU A 85 4.31 11.09 -11.43
N ASP A 86 4.67 11.85 -10.42
CA ASP A 86 5.16 11.37 -9.13
C ASP A 86 4.47 12.16 -8.02
N CYS A 87 4.54 11.67 -6.79
CA CYS A 87 4.16 12.43 -5.61
C CYS A 87 5.38 13.03 -4.92
N ASP A 88 5.23 14.24 -4.44
CA ASP A 88 6.19 14.79 -3.50
C ASP A 88 6.19 13.94 -2.22
N PRO A 89 7.34 13.37 -1.83
CA PRO A 89 7.37 12.41 -0.73
C PRO A 89 7.10 13.03 0.64
N VAL A 90 7.21 14.37 0.76
CA VAL A 90 6.97 15.10 2.01
C VAL A 90 5.54 15.57 2.09
N THR A 91 5.04 16.19 1.02
CA THR A 91 3.69 16.76 0.98
C THR A 91 2.67 15.80 0.38
N GLY A 92 3.10 14.82 -0.43
CA GLY A 92 2.29 13.92 -1.24
C GLY A 92 1.55 14.64 -2.38
N ALA A 93 1.87 15.90 -2.66
CA ALA A 93 1.29 16.62 -3.77
C ALA A 93 1.76 16.01 -5.10
N LEU A 94 0.86 15.93 -6.06
CA LEU A 94 1.19 15.45 -7.41
C LEU A 94 2.19 16.39 -8.07
N ARG A 95 3.27 15.85 -8.60
CA ARG A 95 4.33 16.60 -9.28
C ARG A 95 4.70 15.97 -10.62
N PRO A 96 5.20 16.76 -11.58
CA PRO A 96 5.76 16.26 -12.83
C PRO A 96 6.95 15.31 -12.61
N ALA A 97 6.93 14.16 -13.32
CA ALA A 97 8.07 13.26 -13.45
C ALA A 97 8.50 13.16 -14.92
N LEU A 98 8.07 12.14 -15.66
CA LEU A 98 8.34 12.02 -17.09
C LEU A 98 7.50 12.96 -17.95
N ALA A 99 6.42 13.51 -17.39
CA ALA A 99 5.57 14.48 -18.10
C ALA A 99 5.13 15.62 -17.18
N THR A 100 4.84 16.78 -17.77
CA THR A 100 3.95 17.77 -17.17
C THR A 100 2.51 17.47 -17.58
N PHE A 101 1.54 18.08 -16.92
CA PHE A 101 0.14 17.78 -17.17
C PHE A 101 -0.77 19.01 -17.04
N GLU A 102 -1.86 19.01 -17.78
CA GLU A 102 -2.92 20.00 -17.68
C GLU A 102 -4.28 19.30 -17.71
N VAL A 103 -5.05 19.48 -16.66
CA VAL A 103 -6.42 18.91 -16.53
C VAL A 103 -7.42 19.91 -17.08
N ALA A 104 -8.28 19.46 -17.98
CA ALA A 104 -9.39 20.28 -18.47
C ALA A 104 -10.40 20.60 -17.34
N ARG A 105 -11.09 21.75 -17.48
CA ARG A 105 -12.02 22.23 -16.44
C ARG A 105 -13.19 21.27 -16.14
N ASP A 106 -13.56 20.44 -17.11
CA ASP A 106 -14.61 19.44 -16.95
C ASP A 106 -14.15 18.16 -16.23
N GLY A 107 -12.84 18.04 -15.94
CA GLY A 107 -12.24 16.89 -15.29
C GLY A 107 -12.25 15.60 -16.12
N LYS A 108 -12.61 15.68 -17.41
CA LYS A 108 -12.74 14.51 -18.29
C LYS A 108 -11.56 14.27 -19.20
N THR A 109 -10.65 15.23 -19.30
CA THR A 109 -9.43 15.09 -20.11
C THR A 109 -8.22 15.62 -19.37
N CYS A 110 -7.06 14.99 -19.63
CA CYS A 110 -5.76 15.46 -19.17
C CYS A 110 -4.78 15.42 -20.34
N THR A 111 -4.11 16.53 -20.61
CA THR A 111 -3.06 16.62 -21.62
C THR A 111 -1.71 16.50 -20.92
N PHE A 112 -0.87 15.61 -21.43
CA PHE A 112 0.48 15.37 -20.94
C PHE A 112 1.51 15.89 -21.97
N ALA A 113 2.59 16.50 -21.46
CA ALA A 113 3.74 16.91 -22.27
C ALA A 113 4.99 16.21 -21.74
N LEU A 114 5.62 15.37 -22.57
CA LEU A 114 6.77 14.56 -22.18
C LEU A 114 8.01 15.42 -21.94
N ARG A 115 8.78 15.05 -20.92
CA ARG A 115 10.10 15.62 -20.65
C ARG A 115 11.07 15.27 -21.78
N GLN A 116 11.77 16.28 -22.29
CA GLN A 116 12.78 16.09 -23.33
C GLN A 116 14.08 15.52 -22.77
N GLY A 117 14.82 14.80 -23.60
CA GLY A 117 16.16 14.31 -23.29
C GLY A 117 16.22 13.13 -22.31
N VAL A 118 15.08 12.57 -21.89
CA VAL A 118 15.06 11.38 -21.03
C VAL A 118 15.64 10.18 -21.77
N ARG A 119 16.47 9.41 -21.05
CA ARG A 119 17.05 8.16 -21.54
C ARG A 119 16.77 7.02 -20.59
N PHE A 120 16.63 5.82 -21.13
CA PHE A 120 16.67 4.59 -20.38
C PHE A 120 18.06 4.27 -19.84
N SER A 121 18.15 3.34 -18.92
CA SER A 121 19.41 2.95 -18.26
C SER A 121 20.45 2.34 -19.22
N ASP A 122 20.04 1.88 -20.40
CA ASP A 122 20.91 1.42 -21.50
C ASP A 122 21.35 2.56 -22.45
N GLY A 123 20.94 3.80 -22.16
CA GLY A 123 21.24 5.00 -22.95
C GLY A 123 20.29 5.27 -24.11
N ALA A 124 19.34 4.39 -24.42
CA ALA A 124 18.35 4.61 -25.47
C ALA A 124 17.42 5.79 -25.10
N PRO A 125 17.03 6.66 -26.07
CA PRO A 125 16.10 7.74 -25.79
C PRO A 125 14.70 7.22 -25.51
N LEU A 126 13.98 7.89 -24.60
CA LEU A 126 12.56 7.67 -24.38
C LEU A 126 11.76 8.26 -25.53
N THR A 127 10.78 7.53 -26.03
CA THR A 127 9.91 7.93 -27.15
C THR A 127 8.43 7.82 -26.78
N MET A 128 7.55 8.46 -27.56
CA MET A 128 6.10 8.33 -27.41
C MET A 128 5.65 6.86 -27.53
N ALA A 129 6.31 6.05 -28.36
CA ALA A 129 6.00 4.64 -28.52
C ALA A 129 6.26 3.83 -27.23
N ASP A 130 7.23 4.23 -26.42
CA ASP A 130 7.50 3.62 -25.11
C ASP A 130 6.40 3.99 -24.10
N VAL A 131 5.95 5.23 -24.12
CA VAL A 131 4.85 5.70 -23.27
C VAL A 131 3.55 4.98 -23.59
N LEU A 132 3.21 4.84 -24.87
CA LEU A 132 1.97 4.21 -25.32
C LEU A 132 1.96 2.69 -25.17
N PHE A 133 3.11 2.05 -24.98
CA PHE A 133 3.21 0.60 -24.92
C PHE A 133 2.33 0.00 -23.80
N GLY A 134 2.28 0.64 -22.62
CA GLY A 134 1.40 0.21 -21.53
C GLY A 134 -0.09 0.32 -21.90
N TRP A 135 -0.48 1.37 -22.60
CA TRP A 135 -1.84 1.55 -23.10
C TRP A 135 -2.21 0.52 -24.17
N ASP A 136 -1.29 0.18 -25.07
CA ASP A 136 -1.50 -0.84 -26.09
C ASP A 136 -1.73 -2.22 -25.46
N LEU A 137 -0.93 -2.56 -24.43
CA LEU A 137 -1.14 -3.79 -23.66
C LEU A 137 -2.48 -3.77 -22.90
N ALA A 138 -2.88 -2.64 -22.34
CA ALA A 138 -4.16 -2.50 -21.64
C ALA A 138 -5.37 -2.72 -22.57
N LYS A 139 -5.30 -2.22 -23.81
CA LYS A 139 -6.34 -2.46 -24.84
C LYS A 139 -6.46 -3.93 -25.21
N ALA A 140 -5.36 -4.67 -25.17
CA ALA A 140 -5.37 -6.12 -25.42
C ALA A 140 -6.07 -6.93 -24.31
N GLY A 141 -6.50 -6.31 -23.23
CA GLY A 141 -7.29 -6.90 -22.15
C GLY A 141 -6.49 -7.73 -21.14
N HIS A 142 -5.16 -7.60 -21.10
CA HIS A 142 -4.30 -8.44 -20.28
C HIS A 142 -3.67 -7.75 -19.07
N LEU A 143 -3.80 -6.43 -18.92
CA LEU A 143 -3.34 -5.70 -17.74
C LEU A 143 -4.44 -5.55 -16.67
N ALA A 144 -5.26 -6.58 -16.50
CA ALA A 144 -6.45 -6.54 -15.63
C ALA A 144 -6.13 -6.52 -14.14
N PHE A 145 -4.86 -6.60 -13.74
CA PHE A 145 -4.50 -6.79 -12.35
C PHE A 145 -3.64 -5.65 -11.79
N GLY A 146 -4.06 -5.17 -10.64
CA GLY A 146 -3.34 -4.22 -9.83
C GLY A 146 -3.51 -2.78 -10.30
N VAL A 147 -2.61 -1.98 -9.82
CA VAL A 147 -2.57 -0.53 -9.92
C VAL A 147 -2.61 0.00 -11.35
N ILE A 148 -1.89 -0.66 -12.26
CA ILE A 148 -1.87 -0.29 -13.67
C ILE A 148 -3.25 -0.57 -14.28
N GLY A 149 -3.86 -1.70 -13.93
CA GLY A 149 -5.23 -2.01 -14.33
C GLY A 149 -6.22 -0.95 -13.88
N ASP A 150 -6.15 -0.51 -12.64
CA ASP A 150 -7.02 0.56 -12.10
C ASP A 150 -6.79 1.91 -12.79
N ALA A 151 -5.55 2.26 -13.11
CA ALA A 151 -5.22 3.46 -13.84
C ALA A 151 -5.85 3.45 -15.24
N PHE A 152 -5.62 2.38 -15.99
CA PHE A 152 -6.13 2.25 -17.36
C PHE A 152 -7.64 1.96 -17.43
N ALA A 153 -8.25 1.33 -16.44
CA ALA A 153 -9.69 1.13 -16.37
C ALA A 153 -10.48 2.44 -16.43
N ARG A 154 -9.88 3.54 -16.00
CA ARG A 154 -10.48 4.88 -16.03
C ARG A 154 -10.30 5.59 -17.38
N VAL A 155 -9.43 5.07 -18.25
CA VAL A 155 -9.12 5.66 -19.55
C VAL A 155 -10.11 5.16 -20.59
N GLU A 156 -10.74 6.08 -21.31
CA GLU A 156 -11.60 5.80 -22.45
C GLU A 156 -10.81 5.77 -23.76
N ALA A 157 -9.97 6.79 -23.95
CA ALA A 157 -9.16 6.96 -25.16
C ALA A 157 -7.87 7.72 -24.88
N VAL A 158 -6.90 7.55 -25.75
CA VAL A 158 -5.66 8.33 -25.77
C VAL A 158 -5.42 8.86 -27.18
N ASP A 159 -5.32 10.19 -27.30
CA ASP A 159 -4.99 10.89 -28.55
C ASP A 159 -3.53 11.32 -28.53
N VAL A 160 -2.75 10.91 -29.50
CA VAL A 160 -1.40 11.42 -29.74
C VAL A 160 -1.52 12.72 -30.51
N LEU A 161 -1.03 13.82 -29.94
CA LEU A 161 -1.09 15.14 -30.55
C LEU A 161 0.16 15.42 -31.41
N ASP A 162 1.33 15.02 -30.90
CA ASP A 162 2.62 15.06 -31.56
C ASP A 162 3.62 14.13 -30.85
N ASP A 163 4.90 14.19 -31.21
CA ASP A 163 5.95 13.33 -30.62
C ASP A 163 6.16 13.54 -29.11
N GLN A 164 5.63 14.61 -28.53
CA GLN A 164 5.82 14.97 -27.13
C GLN A 164 4.51 15.15 -26.37
N HIS A 165 3.39 15.33 -27.04
CA HIS A 165 2.11 15.59 -26.40
C HIS A 165 1.09 14.51 -26.71
N PHE A 166 0.37 14.10 -25.69
CA PHE A 166 -0.79 13.23 -25.82
C PHE A 166 -1.86 13.63 -24.83
N ARG A 167 -3.10 13.28 -25.15
CA ARG A 167 -4.28 13.57 -24.33
C ARG A 167 -4.97 12.29 -23.92
N VAL A 168 -5.24 12.18 -22.64
CA VAL A 168 -6.01 11.10 -22.06
C VAL A 168 -7.45 11.55 -21.86
N HIS A 169 -8.41 10.78 -22.35
CA HIS A 169 -9.84 10.93 -22.11
C HIS A 169 -10.27 9.94 -21.04
N PHE A 170 -10.95 10.45 -20.01
CA PHE A 170 -11.45 9.62 -18.92
C PHE A 170 -12.92 9.22 -19.16
N ARG A 171 -13.29 8.00 -18.77
CA ARG A 171 -14.67 7.49 -18.88
C ARG A 171 -15.71 8.32 -18.11
N GLY A 172 -15.26 9.07 -17.11
CA GLY A 172 -16.11 9.94 -16.29
C GLY A 172 -15.29 10.84 -15.39
N VAL A 173 -15.95 11.78 -14.74
CA VAL A 173 -15.32 12.65 -13.76
C VAL A 173 -14.99 11.84 -12.52
N HIS A 174 -13.73 11.87 -12.13
CA HIS A 174 -13.26 11.25 -10.90
C HIS A 174 -12.07 12.05 -10.35
N PHE A 175 -12.16 12.45 -9.08
CA PHE A 175 -11.16 13.34 -8.48
C PHE A 175 -9.72 12.83 -8.56
N ALA A 176 -9.53 11.52 -8.55
CA ALA A 176 -8.21 10.91 -8.60
C ALA A 176 -7.80 10.41 -10.01
N ALA A 177 -8.58 10.66 -11.07
CA ALA A 177 -8.30 10.09 -12.39
C ALA A 177 -6.92 10.46 -12.93
N THR A 178 -6.58 11.76 -12.90
CA THR A 178 -5.26 12.25 -13.35
C THR A 178 -4.12 11.65 -12.54
N GLN A 179 -4.29 11.55 -11.25
CA GLN A 179 -3.28 11.00 -10.36
C GLN A 179 -3.13 9.49 -10.57
N ALA A 180 -4.24 8.76 -10.64
CA ALA A 180 -4.22 7.32 -10.89
C ALA A 180 -3.47 6.98 -12.18
N VAL A 181 -3.78 7.72 -13.25
CA VAL A 181 -3.09 7.59 -14.54
C VAL A 181 -1.64 8.04 -14.44
N GLY A 182 -1.38 9.20 -13.84
CA GLY A 182 -0.04 9.76 -13.75
C GLY A 182 0.95 8.89 -12.98
N GLU A 183 0.54 8.34 -11.84
CA GLU A 183 1.36 7.49 -10.97
C GLU A 183 1.28 6.00 -11.31
N GLY A 184 0.22 5.56 -11.98
CA GLY A 184 0.03 4.18 -12.39
C GLY A 184 0.59 3.86 -13.78
N TRP A 185 0.86 4.85 -14.59
CA TRP A 185 1.40 4.66 -15.93
C TRP A 185 2.92 4.54 -15.88
N PHE A 186 3.40 3.35 -15.58
CA PHE A 186 4.82 3.03 -15.70
C PHE A 186 5.28 3.10 -17.16
N VAL A 187 6.38 3.79 -17.39
CA VAL A 187 6.97 3.87 -18.72
C VAL A 187 8.12 2.88 -18.80
N VAL A 188 8.04 1.97 -19.76
CA VAL A 188 9.02 0.92 -20.01
C VAL A 188 9.54 1.01 -21.44
N GLN A 189 10.72 0.48 -21.69
CA GLN A 189 11.30 0.41 -23.02
C GLN A 189 10.57 -0.64 -23.87
N ARG A 190 9.72 -0.18 -24.80
CA ARG A 190 8.93 -1.03 -25.70
C ARG A 190 9.79 -2.04 -26.46
N ARG A 191 10.93 -1.57 -27.00
CA ARG A 191 11.86 -2.41 -27.78
C ARG A 191 12.35 -3.61 -26.98
N PHE A 192 12.70 -3.42 -25.71
CA PHE A 192 13.19 -4.51 -24.85
C PHE A 192 12.16 -5.65 -24.78
N PHE A 193 10.90 -5.36 -24.49
CA PHE A 193 9.86 -6.38 -24.37
C PHE A 193 9.49 -7.00 -25.72
N VAL A 194 9.41 -6.20 -26.78
CA VAL A 194 9.14 -6.73 -28.14
C VAL A 194 10.24 -7.70 -28.57
N ASP A 195 11.52 -7.38 -28.32
CA ASP A 195 12.65 -8.26 -28.63
C ASP A 195 12.61 -9.58 -27.80
N ARG A 196 12.16 -9.52 -26.54
CA ARG A 196 11.97 -10.70 -25.70
C ARG A 196 10.85 -11.60 -26.24
N ILE A 197 9.71 -11.01 -26.61
CA ILE A 197 8.60 -11.72 -27.22
C ILE A 197 9.00 -12.34 -28.54
N ALA A 198 9.75 -11.59 -29.39
CA ALA A 198 10.24 -12.10 -30.67
C ALA A 198 11.14 -13.34 -30.49
N LYS A 199 12.07 -13.32 -29.53
CA LYS A 199 12.90 -14.48 -29.20
C LYS A 199 12.09 -15.67 -28.73
N ARG A 200 11.05 -15.44 -27.94
CA ARG A 200 10.15 -16.48 -27.44
C ARG A 200 9.31 -17.10 -28.56
N ALA A 201 8.70 -16.27 -29.40
CA ALA A 201 7.95 -16.71 -30.57
C ALA A 201 8.84 -17.53 -31.52
N ALA A 202 10.07 -17.08 -31.79
CA ALA A 202 11.04 -17.82 -32.61
C ALA A 202 11.39 -19.21 -32.02
N ALA A 203 11.54 -19.31 -30.70
CA ALA A 203 11.80 -20.58 -30.01
C ALA A 203 10.61 -21.58 -30.15
N MET A 204 9.40 -21.06 -30.36
CA MET A 204 8.17 -21.82 -30.58
C MET A 204 7.87 -22.07 -32.07
N ASN A 205 8.71 -21.57 -32.99
CA ASN A 205 8.48 -21.53 -34.44
C ASN A 205 7.18 -20.78 -34.80
N GLU A 206 6.80 -19.76 -34.04
CA GLU A 206 5.61 -18.94 -34.27
C GLU A 206 5.98 -17.55 -34.77
N PRO A 207 5.12 -16.87 -35.53
CA PRO A 207 5.32 -15.46 -35.90
C PRO A 207 5.21 -14.57 -34.66
N VAL A 208 5.92 -13.45 -34.65
CA VAL A 208 5.79 -12.44 -33.59
C VAL A 208 4.39 -11.84 -33.65
N PRO A 209 3.59 -11.97 -32.58
CA PRO A 209 2.23 -11.45 -32.58
C PRO A 209 2.21 -9.93 -32.48
N PRO A 210 1.16 -9.25 -33.00
CA PRO A 210 0.96 -7.81 -32.80
C PRO A 210 0.86 -7.45 -31.31
N VAL A 211 1.39 -6.28 -30.91
CA VAL A 211 1.45 -5.83 -29.50
C VAL A 211 0.07 -5.78 -28.84
N ASP A 212 -0.95 -5.38 -29.59
CA ASP A 212 -2.34 -5.25 -29.15
C ASP A 212 -3.14 -6.57 -29.22
N SER A 213 -2.46 -7.70 -29.44
CA SER A 213 -3.09 -9.01 -29.54
C SER A 213 -3.06 -9.80 -28.25
N ALA A 214 -4.08 -10.64 -28.04
CA ALA A 214 -4.13 -11.59 -26.93
C ALA A 214 -2.95 -12.59 -26.93
N ALA A 215 -2.38 -12.89 -28.10
CA ALA A 215 -1.22 -13.76 -28.21
C ALA A 215 0.05 -13.09 -27.67
N PHE A 216 0.26 -11.81 -27.98
CA PHE A 216 1.37 -11.03 -27.43
C PHE A 216 1.30 -10.97 -25.90
N ALA A 217 0.14 -10.67 -25.38
CA ALA A 217 -0.08 -10.54 -23.96
C ALA A 217 0.16 -11.85 -23.20
N ARG A 218 -0.27 -13.00 -23.73
CA ARG A 218 0.06 -14.31 -23.11
C ARG A 218 1.56 -14.60 -23.06
N LEU A 219 2.31 -14.20 -24.08
CA LEU A 219 3.77 -14.33 -24.07
C LEU A 219 4.42 -13.32 -23.10
N PHE A 220 3.83 -12.13 -22.99
CA PHE A 220 4.28 -11.08 -22.09
C PHE A 220 4.13 -11.47 -20.62
N GLU A 221 3.02 -12.09 -20.22
CA GLU A 221 2.80 -12.62 -18.86
C GLU A 221 3.87 -13.62 -18.41
N GLN A 222 4.55 -14.26 -19.35
CA GLN A 222 5.63 -15.22 -19.05
C GLN A 222 7.00 -14.54 -18.82
N ILE A 223 7.09 -13.19 -18.88
CA ILE A 223 8.32 -12.43 -18.63
C ILE A 223 8.27 -11.86 -17.20
N GLU A 224 8.19 -12.73 -16.20
CA GLU A 224 7.98 -12.34 -14.81
C GLU A 224 9.21 -11.76 -14.13
N THR A 225 10.40 -12.21 -14.49
CA THR A 225 11.65 -11.90 -13.78
C THR A 225 12.46 -10.76 -14.41
N GLU A 226 11.91 -10.05 -15.38
CA GLU A 226 12.60 -8.99 -16.11
C GLU A 226 11.80 -7.68 -16.07
N CYS A 227 12.39 -6.64 -15.49
CA CYS A 227 11.79 -5.31 -15.51
C CYS A 227 12.25 -4.45 -16.71
N GLY A 228 13.27 -4.88 -17.45
CA GLY A 228 13.86 -4.12 -18.54
C GLY A 228 14.61 -2.87 -18.11
N PRO A 229 15.20 -2.13 -19.07
CA PRO A 229 15.76 -0.82 -18.81
C PRO A 229 14.69 0.17 -18.38
N GLY A 230 14.93 0.89 -17.26
CA GLY A 230 14.06 1.95 -16.78
C GLY A 230 14.72 3.31 -16.81
N THR A 231 14.00 4.36 -16.45
CA THR A 231 14.45 5.77 -16.46
C THR A 231 14.81 6.28 -15.06
N GLY A 232 14.56 5.46 -14.03
CA GLY A 232 14.72 5.81 -12.63
C GLY A 232 16.17 6.04 -12.19
N PRO A 233 16.39 6.44 -10.91
CA PRO A 233 17.72 6.80 -10.41
C PRO A 233 18.67 5.62 -10.26
N TYR A 234 18.14 4.41 -10.16
CA TYR A 234 18.91 3.16 -10.08
C TYR A 234 18.47 2.19 -11.17
N MET A 235 19.26 1.15 -11.39
CA MET A 235 18.99 0.10 -12.36
C MET A 235 19.39 -1.27 -11.83
N LEU A 236 18.72 -2.30 -12.30
CA LEU A 236 19.16 -3.68 -12.16
C LEU A 236 20.18 -3.97 -13.27
N GLN A 237 21.35 -4.46 -12.89
CA GLN A 237 22.41 -4.75 -13.86
C GLN A 237 22.44 -6.27 -14.12
N ASN A 238 22.07 -6.66 -15.32
CA ASN A 238 22.28 -8.02 -15.82
C ASN A 238 23.58 -8.02 -16.65
N LEU A 239 24.65 -8.46 -16.06
CA LEU A 239 25.93 -8.57 -16.77
C LEU A 239 25.93 -9.82 -17.65
N PRO A 240 26.27 -9.72 -18.95
CA PRO A 240 26.32 -10.88 -19.86
C PRO A 240 27.31 -11.96 -19.41
N GLU A 241 28.38 -11.58 -18.70
CA GLU A 241 29.48 -12.45 -18.27
C GLU A 241 29.89 -12.20 -16.81
N GLY A 242 28.96 -11.83 -15.93
CA GLY A 242 29.25 -11.52 -14.54
C GLY A 242 28.12 -11.95 -13.60
N PRO A 243 28.35 -11.85 -12.28
CA PRO A 243 27.29 -12.14 -11.32
C PRO A 243 26.13 -11.15 -11.52
N SER A 244 24.93 -11.69 -11.74
CA SER A 244 23.70 -10.89 -11.72
C SER A 244 23.62 -10.09 -10.43
N THR A 245 23.19 -8.82 -10.53
CA THR A 245 22.92 -8.00 -9.34
C THR A 245 21.68 -8.48 -8.57
N TRP A 246 20.94 -9.44 -9.10
CA TRP A 246 19.93 -10.22 -8.37
C TRP A 246 20.41 -11.67 -8.16
N ARG A 247 20.87 -11.93 -6.96
CA ARG A 247 21.26 -13.27 -6.51
C ARG A 247 20.10 -13.92 -5.78
N ARG A 248 19.41 -14.82 -6.47
CA ARG A 248 18.21 -15.51 -5.95
C ARG A 248 18.47 -16.08 -4.56
N ARG A 249 17.51 -15.90 -3.65
CA ARG A 249 17.55 -16.31 -2.23
C ARG A 249 18.69 -15.70 -1.40
N GLN A 250 19.38 -14.70 -1.91
CA GLN A 250 20.47 -14.03 -1.21
C GLN A 250 20.24 -12.53 -1.09
N ASP A 251 20.30 -11.81 -2.19
CA ASP A 251 20.10 -10.36 -2.24
C ASP A 251 19.81 -9.87 -3.66
N LEU A 252 19.33 -8.64 -3.70
CA LEU A 252 19.18 -7.85 -4.91
C LEU A 252 19.91 -6.53 -4.69
N LEU A 253 20.79 -6.17 -5.64
CA LEU A 253 21.51 -4.91 -5.65
C LEU A 253 21.07 -4.08 -6.85
N LEU A 254 20.50 -2.92 -6.60
CA LEU A 254 20.29 -1.88 -7.59
C LEU A 254 21.52 -0.95 -7.59
N VAL A 255 22.09 -0.71 -8.77
CA VAL A 255 23.22 0.20 -8.93
C VAL A 255 22.75 1.52 -9.56
N ARG A 256 23.55 2.59 -9.44
CA ARG A 256 23.21 3.89 -10.03
C ARG A 256 22.98 3.79 -11.52
N ASN A 257 21.92 4.45 -11.99
CA ASN A 257 21.67 4.66 -13.41
C ASN A 257 22.46 5.88 -13.90
N PRO A 258 23.46 5.72 -14.78
CA PRO A 258 24.27 6.84 -15.27
C PRO A 258 23.47 7.81 -16.17
N HIS A 259 22.34 7.35 -16.73
CA HIS A 259 21.49 8.10 -17.66
C HIS A 259 20.24 8.69 -17.01
N SER A 260 20.11 8.61 -15.67
CA SER A 260 18.92 9.11 -14.99
C SER A 260 18.81 10.63 -15.08
N TRP A 261 17.70 11.11 -15.63
CA TRP A 261 17.33 12.52 -15.70
C TRP A 261 17.17 13.18 -14.32
N ARG A 262 16.90 12.36 -13.28
CA ARG A 262 16.68 12.85 -11.90
C ARG A 262 17.93 13.50 -11.30
N ARG A 263 19.13 13.14 -11.76
CA ARG A 263 20.38 13.72 -11.26
C ARG A 263 20.48 15.22 -11.54
N GLU A 264 20.04 15.64 -12.74
CA GLU A 264 20.05 17.05 -13.14
C GLU A 264 18.83 17.80 -12.57
N ALA A 265 17.66 17.14 -12.59
CA ALA A 265 16.41 17.75 -12.14
C ALA A 265 16.26 17.81 -10.62
N GLN A 266 16.97 16.97 -9.87
CA GLN A 266 16.86 16.84 -8.42
C GLN A 266 18.25 16.80 -7.75
N PRO A 267 19.00 17.92 -7.77
CA PRO A 267 20.33 17.96 -7.18
C PRO A 267 20.30 17.64 -5.68
N GLY A 268 21.29 16.88 -5.20
CA GLY A 268 21.36 16.43 -3.80
C GLY A 268 20.40 15.30 -3.43
N CYS A 269 19.75 14.67 -4.42
CA CYS A 269 18.95 13.47 -4.25
C CYS A 269 19.68 12.22 -4.78
N TRP A 270 19.23 11.05 -4.30
CA TRP A 270 19.72 9.74 -4.78
C TRP A 270 21.22 9.52 -4.55
N ASN A 271 21.67 9.77 -3.30
CA ASN A 271 23.10 9.86 -2.97
C ASN A 271 23.78 8.51 -2.71
N PHE A 272 23.03 7.41 -2.57
CA PHE A 272 23.61 6.09 -2.36
C PHE A 272 24.27 5.56 -3.64
N GLU A 273 25.37 4.82 -3.50
CA GLU A 273 26.02 4.11 -4.62
C GLU A 273 25.16 2.97 -5.14
N GLY A 274 24.42 2.33 -4.24
CA GLY A 274 23.46 1.30 -4.58
C GLY A 274 22.41 1.12 -3.50
N ILE A 275 21.35 0.39 -3.84
CA ILE A 275 20.31 -0.07 -2.94
C ILE A 275 20.40 -1.59 -2.88
N ARG A 276 20.74 -2.16 -1.74
CA ARG A 276 20.81 -3.60 -1.53
C ARG A 276 19.64 -4.09 -0.68
N THR A 277 18.98 -5.12 -1.13
CA THR A 277 17.96 -5.82 -0.35
C THR A 277 18.43 -7.22 -0.07
N LEU A 278 18.61 -7.56 1.20
CA LEU A 278 18.97 -8.90 1.65
C LEU A 278 17.70 -9.74 1.81
N PHE A 279 17.71 -10.96 1.29
CA PHE A 279 16.65 -11.94 1.47
C PHE A 279 17.06 -12.90 2.58
N ARG A 280 16.43 -12.82 3.73
CA ARG A 280 16.77 -13.62 4.91
C ARG A 280 15.50 -14.16 5.55
N ASP A 281 15.56 -15.39 6.03
CA ASP A 281 14.53 -15.87 6.96
C ASP A 281 14.54 -15.06 8.26
N PRO A 282 13.48 -15.10 9.06
CA PRO A 282 13.32 -14.25 10.24
C PRO A 282 14.46 -14.36 11.26
N GLN A 283 15.03 -15.55 11.43
CA GLN A 283 16.11 -15.79 12.39
C GLN A 283 17.43 -15.15 11.91
N ASN A 284 17.74 -15.30 10.63
CA ASN A 284 18.91 -14.70 10.01
C ASN A 284 18.74 -13.18 9.80
N ALA A 285 17.51 -12.70 9.61
CA ALA A 285 17.21 -11.27 9.55
C ALA A 285 17.57 -10.56 10.86
N PHE A 286 17.19 -11.13 12.00
CA PHE A 286 17.57 -10.58 13.30
C PHE A 286 19.09 -10.63 13.55
N THR A 287 19.75 -11.68 13.08
CA THR A 287 21.22 -11.80 13.15
C THR A 287 21.89 -10.69 12.33
N ALA A 288 21.40 -10.37 11.15
CA ALA A 288 21.92 -9.27 10.32
C ALA A 288 21.77 -7.90 11.02
N LEU A 289 20.64 -7.67 11.72
CA LEU A 289 20.45 -6.48 12.55
C LEU A 289 21.49 -6.40 13.68
N VAL A 290 21.67 -7.48 14.44
CA VAL A 290 22.63 -7.54 15.55
C VAL A 290 24.06 -7.33 15.06
N ARG A 291 24.42 -7.85 13.89
CA ARG A 291 25.73 -7.67 13.23
C ARG A 291 25.90 -6.32 12.56
N ARG A 292 24.85 -5.47 12.55
CA ARG A 292 24.85 -4.15 11.89
C ARG A 292 25.08 -4.25 10.37
N GLU A 293 24.62 -5.33 9.74
CA GLU A 293 24.75 -5.55 8.30
C GLU A 293 23.73 -4.73 7.49
N VAL A 294 22.71 -4.17 8.16
CA VAL A 294 21.61 -3.45 7.52
C VAL A 294 21.49 -2.00 8.00
N ASP A 295 20.98 -1.14 7.15
CA ASP A 295 20.72 0.26 7.49
C ASP A 295 19.29 0.46 7.97
N TRP A 296 18.36 -0.36 7.49
CA TRP A 296 16.98 -0.31 7.97
C TRP A 296 16.39 -1.72 8.11
N PHE A 297 15.50 -1.84 9.07
CA PHE A 297 14.79 -3.08 9.38
C PHE A 297 13.36 -2.75 9.83
N SER A 298 12.36 -3.34 9.15
CA SER A 298 10.96 -3.22 9.58
C SER A 298 10.76 -3.97 10.89
N CYS A 299 10.38 -3.25 11.94
CA CYS A 299 10.30 -3.79 13.30
C CYS A 299 9.09 -3.23 14.04
N PRO A 300 7.91 -3.88 13.92
CA PRO A 300 6.71 -3.44 14.63
C PRO A 300 6.89 -3.30 16.14
N GLN A 301 7.74 -4.14 16.74
CA GLN A 301 8.03 -4.16 18.18
C GLN A 301 9.43 -3.59 18.50
N ALA A 302 9.80 -2.51 17.81
CA ALA A 302 11.11 -1.88 17.95
C ALA A 302 11.45 -1.53 19.41
N ASP A 303 10.47 -1.09 20.21
CA ASP A 303 10.69 -0.75 21.63
C ASP A 303 11.08 -1.97 22.47
N GLU A 304 10.45 -3.12 22.24
CA GLU A 304 10.77 -4.36 22.95
C GLU A 304 12.16 -4.88 22.54
N VAL A 305 12.48 -4.78 21.25
CA VAL A 305 13.79 -5.15 20.72
C VAL A 305 14.88 -4.27 21.34
N LEU A 306 14.71 -2.95 21.36
CA LEU A 306 15.70 -2.04 21.93
C LEU A 306 15.82 -2.15 23.46
N LYS A 307 14.72 -2.48 24.17
CA LYS A 307 14.75 -2.76 25.62
C LYS A 307 15.48 -4.08 25.93
N SER A 308 15.24 -5.11 25.14
CA SER A 308 15.88 -6.42 25.33
C SER A 308 17.34 -6.47 24.86
N ARG A 309 17.72 -5.53 23.98
CA ARG A 309 19.06 -5.42 23.37
C ARG A 309 19.54 -3.96 23.38
N PRO A 310 19.91 -3.41 24.57
CA PRO A 310 20.32 -2.01 24.67
C PRO A 310 21.52 -1.62 23.80
N GLU A 311 22.37 -2.60 23.44
CA GLU A 311 23.50 -2.41 22.53
C GLU A 311 23.07 -1.97 21.11
N LEU A 312 21.86 -2.32 20.69
CA LEU A 312 21.34 -1.89 19.40
C LEU A 312 20.95 -0.42 19.38
N ALA A 313 20.58 0.18 20.52
CA ALA A 313 20.22 1.58 20.62
C ALA A 313 21.39 2.54 20.31
N GLN A 314 22.64 2.06 20.36
CA GLN A 314 23.82 2.82 19.92
C GLN A 314 23.96 2.87 18.40
N SER A 315 23.35 1.93 17.69
CA SER A 315 23.49 1.77 16.24
C SER A 315 22.24 2.03 15.46
N TYR A 316 21.07 1.93 16.12
CA TYR A 316 19.77 2.10 15.49
C TYR A 316 18.87 3.01 16.31
N ARG A 317 18.12 3.84 15.60
CA ARG A 317 17.01 4.63 16.14
C ARG A 317 15.69 4.09 15.65
N LYS A 318 14.67 4.08 16.50
CA LYS A 318 13.29 3.79 16.09
C LYS A 318 12.74 4.98 15.31
N LEU A 319 12.09 4.70 14.19
CA LEU A 319 11.20 5.63 13.50
C LEU A 319 9.82 4.99 13.40
N CYS A 320 8.81 5.74 13.85
CA CYS A 320 7.42 5.36 13.72
C CYS A 320 6.69 6.42 12.92
N PHE A 321 5.93 6.02 11.91
CA PHE A 321 5.29 6.97 11.02
C PHE A 321 4.01 6.43 10.42
N ASP A 322 3.11 7.35 10.07
CA ASP A 322 1.92 7.04 9.33
C ASP A 322 2.29 6.78 7.87
N TYR A 323 1.83 5.65 7.40
CA TYR A 323 1.98 5.26 6.03
C TYR A 323 0.58 5.20 5.43
N ARG A 324 0.28 6.05 4.47
CA ARG A 324 -1.10 6.21 3.98
C ARG A 324 -1.72 4.93 3.45
N THR A 325 -0.88 4.03 2.97
CA THR A 325 -1.32 2.76 2.45
C THR A 325 -1.39 1.65 3.51
N LEU A 326 -0.91 1.87 4.73
CA LEU A 326 -1.28 1.02 5.86
C LEU A 326 -2.73 1.31 6.21
N GLY A 327 -3.59 0.36 5.97
CA GLY A 327 -5.01 0.48 6.06
C GLY A 327 -5.58 0.59 7.48
N VAL A 328 -6.65 -0.09 7.71
CA VAL A 328 -7.34 -0.12 8.99
C VAL A 328 -7.75 -1.55 9.34
N PHE A 329 -7.50 -1.96 10.57
CA PHE A 329 -8.13 -3.14 11.13
C PHE A 329 -9.58 -2.82 11.41
N ARG A 330 -10.46 -3.64 10.88
CA ARG A 330 -11.91 -3.51 11.04
C ARG A 330 -12.59 -4.85 11.17
N VAL A 331 -13.78 -4.84 11.76
CA VAL A 331 -14.71 -5.95 11.68
C VAL A 331 -15.81 -5.59 10.72
N VAL A 332 -16.07 -6.45 9.76
CA VAL A 332 -17.18 -6.33 8.79
C VAL A 332 -18.31 -7.21 9.27
N TRP A 333 -19.53 -6.67 9.33
CA TRP A 333 -20.74 -7.42 9.69
C TRP A 333 -21.48 -7.83 8.43
N ASN A 334 -21.97 -9.09 8.38
CA ASN A 334 -22.73 -9.59 7.23
C ASN A 334 -24.16 -9.06 7.26
N CYS A 335 -24.38 -7.90 6.66
CA CYS A 335 -25.67 -7.22 6.69
C CYS A 335 -26.79 -7.92 5.88
N ASN A 336 -26.46 -8.97 5.11
CA ASN A 336 -27.46 -9.82 4.45
C ASN A 336 -28.00 -10.95 5.33
N ARG A 337 -27.43 -11.12 6.54
CA ARG A 337 -27.82 -12.21 7.44
C ARG A 337 -28.49 -11.69 8.69
N PRO A 338 -29.77 -12.02 8.94
CA PRO A 338 -30.38 -11.75 10.23
C PRO A 338 -29.62 -12.48 11.38
N PRO A 339 -29.40 -11.81 12.52
CA PRO A 339 -29.89 -10.48 12.87
C PRO A 339 -28.88 -9.35 12.62
N TYR A 340 -27.83 -9.56 11.84
CA TYR A 340 -26.77 -8.56 11.59
C TYR A 340 -27.20 -7.50 10.55
N ASP A 341 -28.33 -7.69 9.89
CA ASP A 341 -29.06 -6.67 9.12
C ASP A 341 -29.60 -5.54 10.00
N ASP A 342 -29.88 -5.81 11.29
CA ASP A 342 -30.33 -4.80 12.26
C ASP A 342 -29.15 -3.98 12.81
N CYS A 343 -29.14 -2.67 12.54
CA CYS A 343 -28.11 -1.77 13.04
C CYS A 343 -28.03 -1.73 14.59
N ARG A 344 -29.12 -2.00 15.31
CA ARG A 344 -29.13 -2.06 16.78
C ARG A 344 -28.24 -3.20 17.30
N VAL A 345 -28.25 -4.34 16.61
CA VAL A 345 -27.39 -5.48 16.93
C VAL A 345 -25.92 -5.11 16.66
N ARG A 346 -25.64 -4.52 15.47
CA ARG A 346 -24.27 -4.13 15.13
C ARG A 346 -23.70 -3.07 16.08
N ARG A 347 -24.51 -2.08 16.48
CA ARG A 347 -24.15 -1.05 17.48
C ARG A 347 -23.86 -1.65 18.85
N ALA A 348 -24.61 -2.68 19.25
CA ALA A 348 -24.33 -3.41 20.48
C ALA A 348 -23.00 -4.16 20.40
N LEU A 349 -22.74 -4.84 19.28
CA LEU A 349 -21.50 -5.58 19.04
C LEU A 349 -20.28 -4.64 18.96
N ALA A 350 -20.43 -3.42 18.45
CA ALA A 350 -19.35 -2.42 18.40
C ALA A 350 -18.80 -2.07 19.79
N ARG A 351 -19.61 -2.19 20.86
CA ARG A 351 -19.19 -1.96 22.26
C ARG A 351 -18.34 -3.09 22.86
N LEU A 352 -18.07 -4.14 22.10
CA LEU A 352 -17.24 -5.26 22.55
C LEU A 352 -15.76 -5.10 22.18
N PHE A 353 -15.39 -4.02 21.51
CA PHE A 353 -14.02 -3.78 21.07
C PHE A 353 -13.32 -2.78 22.01
N ASP A 354 -12.41 -3.33 22.85
CA ASP A 354 -11.56 -2.56 23.76
C ASP A 354 -10.38 -1.97 22.97
N GLN A 355 -10.59 -0.75 22.43
CA GLN A 355 -9.57 -0.08 21.62
C GLN A 355 -8.26 0.14 22.40
N ASP A 356 -8.31 0.44 23.70
CA ASP A 356 -7.10 0.67 24.50
C ASP A 356 -6.27 -0.62 24.63
N SER A 357 -6.94 -1.74 24.95
CA SER A 357 -6.28 -3.05 24.95
C SER A 357 -5.78 -3.46 23.56
N MET A 358 -6.52 -3.14 22.50
CA MET A 358 -6.09 -3.40 21.12
C MET A 358 -4.88 -2.58 20.72
N LEU A 359 -4.81 -1.30 21.09
CA LEU A 359 -3.63 -0.46 20.86
C LEU A 359 -2.40 -1.04 21.58
N ALA A 360 -2.58 -1.55 22.80
CA ALA A 360 -1.50 -2.18 23.55
C ALA A 360 -0.91 -3.42 22.85
N VAL A 361 -1.67 -4.11 22.00
CA VAL A 361 -1.17 -5.25 21.20
C VAL A 361 -0.09 -4.81 20.21
N PHE A 362 -0.18 -3.60 19.68
CA PHE A 362 0.79 -3.06 18.72
C PHE A 362 2.04 -2.46 19.39
N GLY A 363 1.97 -2.13 20.68
CA GLY A 363 3.02 -1.40 21.38
C GLY A 363 2.88 0.12 21.24
N SER A 364 3.75 0.86 21.93
CA SER A 364 3.71 2.32 21.94
C SER A 364 3.90 2.91 20.54
N ASP A 365 3.05 3.84 20.16
CA ASP A 365 3.09 4.59 18.89
C ASP A 365 2.92 3.78 17.59
N ALA A 366 2.75 2.46 17.67
CA ALA A 366 2.65 1.60 16.48
C ALA A 366 1.21 1.45 15.93
N ALA A 367 0.22 2.08 16.55
CA ALA A 367 -1.13 2.17 16.04
C ALA A 367 -1.85 3.39 16.66
N VAL A 368 -2.95 3.81 16.01
CA VAL A 368 -3.89 4.81 16.54
C VAL A 368 -5.31 4.27 16.45
N ALA A 369 -6.19 4.68 17.37
CA ALA A 369 -7.59 4.26 17.38
C ALA A 369 -8.29 4.70 16.08
N ALA A 370 -9.09 3.80 15.49
CA ALA A 370 -9.83 4.07 14.27
C ALA A 370 -11.34 4.18 14.55
N ARG A 371 -12.00 5.12 13.88
CA ARG A 371 -13.47 5.28 13.87
C ARG A 371 -14.02 5.38 12.45
N ALA A 372 -13.14 5.43 11.47
CA ALA A 372 -13.48 5.56 10.08
C ALA A 372 -12.42 4.90 9.20
N HIS A 373 -12.73 4.78 7.92
CA HIS A 373 -11.75 4.44 6.90
C HIS A 373 -10.70 5.57 6.73
N ALA A 374 -11.09 6.82 6.93
CA ALA A 374 -10.19 7.97 6.94
C ALA A 374 -9.27 7.97 8.20
N LYS A 375 -8.15 8.65 8.12
CA LYS A 375 -7.21 8.79 9.25
C LYS A 375 -7.66 9.88 10.23
N PRO A 376 -7.36 9.77 11.53
CA PRO A 376 -7.81 10.70 12.56
C PRO A 376 -7.40 12.17 12.35
N ASP A 377 -6.31 12.41 11.62
CA ASP A 377 -5.78 13.75 11.33
C ASP A 377 -6.25 14.32 9.99
N SER A 378 -7.07 13.56 9.25
CA SER A 378 -7.59 14.02 7.96
C SER A 378 -8.86 14.87 8.12
N ALA A 379 -9.08 15.79 7.17
CA ALA A 379 -10.23 16.71 7.22
C ALA A 379 -11.59 16.01 7.03
N GLU A 380 -11.59 14.83 6.42
CA GLU A 380 -12.76 13.96 6.24
C GLU A 380 -13.03 13.03 7.42
N TYR A 381 -12.18 13.03 8.46
CA TYR A 381 -12.41 12.18 9.63
C TYR A 381 -13.65 12.63 10.40
N PRO A 382 -14.55 11.72 10.75
CA PRO A 382 -15.73 12.07 11.54
C PRO A 382 -15.33 12.42 12.98
N HIS A 383 -16.06 13.32 13.59
CA HIS A 383 -15.91 13.70 15.01
C HIS A 383 -17.11 13.24 15.85
N PRO A 384 -17.56 11.97 15.75
CA PRO A 384 -18.65 11.47 16.57
C PRO A 384 -18.20 11.45 18.04
N GLY A 385 -19.16 11.52 18.94
CA GLY A 385 -18.91 11.23 20.34
C GLY A 385 -18.40 9.80 20.58
N GLN A 386 -18.07 9.44 21.82
CA GLN A 386 -17.72 8.04 22.18
C GLN A 386 -18.94 7.15 22.32
N GLU A 387 -19.85 7.18 21.33
CA GLU A 387 -21.16 6.49 21.42
C GLU A 387 -21.04 4.97 21.54
N PHE A 388 -19.98 4.39 20.95
CA PHE A 388 -19.72 2.95 20.96
C PHE A 388 -18.43 2.59 21.73
N GLY A 389 -18.16 3.30 22.85
CA GLY A 389 -17.06 2.96 23.74
C GLY A 389 -17.22 1.54 24.31
N PHE A 390 -16.10 0.93 24.69
CA PHE A 390 -16.04 -0.42 25.24
C PHE A 390 -16.90 -0.56 26.51
N ASP A 391 -17.97 -1.33 26.41
CA ASP A 391 -18.90 -1.63 27.49
C ASP A 391 -19.66 -2.93 27.23
N PRO A 392 -19.11 -4.10 27.61
CA PRO A 392 -19.79 -5.38 27.45
C PRO A 392 -21.11 -5.50 28.21
N ALA A 393 -21.30 -4.74 29.30
CA ALA A 393 -22.54 -4.76 30.05
C ALA A 393 -23.65 -4.01 29.29
N ALA A 394 -23.35 -2.83 28.73
CA ALA A 394 -24.28 -2.12 27.87
C ALA A 394 -24.57 -2.90 26.57
N ALA A 395 -23.56 -3.55 25.99
CA ALA A 395 -23.74 -4.44 24.83
C ALA A 395 -24.75 -5.55 25.14
N ARG A 396 -24.58 -6.24 26.27
CA ARG A 396 -25.51 -7.27 26.72
C ARG A 396 -26.93 -6.75 26.92
N GLN A 397 -27.10 -5.56 27.51
CA GLN A 397 -28.40 -4.93 27.69
C GLN A 397 -29.08 -4.63 26.35
N GLN A 398 -28.31 -4.08 25.38
CA GLN A 398 -28.82 -3.74 24.04
C GLN A 398 -29.21 -5.00 23.26
N LEU A 399 -28.38 -6.07 23.34
CA LEU A 399 -28.69 -7.36 22.73
C LEU A 399 -29.97 -7.99 23.33
N ARG A 400 -30.17 -7.89 24.65
CA ARG A 400 -31.42 -8.32 25.28
C ARG A 400 -32.64 -7.55 24.77
N ALA A 401 -32.50 -6.23 24.60
CA ALA A 401 -33.55 -5.39 24.03
C ALA A 401 -33.86 -5.76 22.58
N ALA A 402 -32.88 -6.28 21.85
CA ALA A 402 -33.01 -6.81 20.48
C ALA A 402 -33.54 -8.27 20.44
N GLY A 403 -33.81 -8.92 21.61
CA GLY A 403 -34.37 -10.25 21.68
C GLY A 403 -33.38 -11.39 21.94
N PHE A 404 -32.11 -11.07 22.23
CA PHE A 404 -31.03 -12.03 22.47
C PHE A 404 -30.66 -12.06 23.97
N ASP A 405 -31.23 -12.98 24.72
CA ASP A 405 -30.97 -13.12 26.16
C ASP A 405 -30.45 -14.53 26.50
N PRO A 406 -29.17 -14.68 26.91
CA PRO A 406 -28.61 -15.95 27.34
C PRO A 406 -29.35 -16.56 28.51
N ALA A 407 -29.91 -15.73 29.41
CA ALA A 407 -30.68 -16.23 30.57
C ALA A 407 -31.99 -16.90 30.15
N GLN A 408 -32.52 -16.58 28.97
CA GLN A 408 -33.70 -17.21 28.36
C GLN A 408 -33.33 -18.27 27.32
N GLN A 409 -32.10 -18.77 27.33
CA GLN A 409 -31.56 -19.74 26.35
C GLN A 409 -31.63 -19.26 24.89
N LYS A 410 -31.56 -17.94 24.68
CA LYS A 410 -31.54 -17.30 23.37
C LYS A 410 -30.31 -16.41 23.23
N PRO A 411 -29.08 -16.94 23.34
CA PRO A 411 -27.89 -16.15 23.08
C PRO A 411 -27.83 -15.73 21.59
N LEU A 412 -27.21 -14.59 21.31
CA LEU A 412 -26.82 -14.27 19.93
C LEU A 412 -25.70 -15.22 19.53
N ARG A 413 -25.92 -16.02 18.48
CA ARG A 413 -24.90 -16.85 17.86
C ARG A 413 -24.12 -16.03 16.87
N LEU A 414 -22.81 -16.16 16.86
CA LEU A 414 -21.91 -15.39 16.00
C LEU A 414 -20.79 -16.30 15.47
N ALA A 415 -20.79 -16.56 14.18
CA ALA A 415 -19.66 -17.17 13.46
C ALA A 415 -18.70 -16.08 13.02
N PHE A 416 -17.56 -15.98 13.69
CA PHE A 416 -16.56 -14.95 13.48
C PHE A 416 -15.37 -15.49 12.69
N LEU A 417 -15.15 -14.97 11.49
CA LEU A 417 -14.07 -15.38 10.60
C LEU A 417 -12.85 -14.46 10.77
N ALA A 418 -11.67 -15.05 10.89
CA ALA A 418 -10.41 -14.31 10.96
C ALA A 418 -9.30 -15.04 10.20
N PRO A 419 -8.34 -14.31 9.58
CA PRO A 419 -7.19 -14.93 8.96
C PRO A 419 -6.23 -15.46 10.04
N ASP A 420 -5.68 -16.67 9.82
CA ASP A 420 -4.58 -17.20 10.61
C ASP A 420 -3.26 -16.69 10.02
N GLY A 421 -2.83 -15.52 10.42
CA GLY A 421 -1.68 -14.88 9.78
C GLY A 421 -0.58 -14.48 10.73
N ASN A 422 -0.92 -13.99 11.92
CA ASN A 422 0.07 -13.50 12.85
C ASN A 422 -0.48 -13.36 14.28
N GLU A 423 0.42 -13.23 15.24
CA GLU A 423 0.09 -13.10 16.66
C GLU A 423 -0.76 -11.85 16.95
N THR A 424 -0.54 -10.75 16.25
CA THR A 424 -1.32 -9.52 16.41
C THR A 424 -2.81 -9.78 16.11
N MET A 425 -3.11 -10.41 14.96
CA MET A 425 -4.49 -10.73 14.59
C MET A 425 -5.14 -11.69 15.60
N ARG A 426 -4.40 -12.72 16.04
CA ARG A 426 -4.90 -13.64 17.06
C ARG A 426 -5.25 -12.92 18.35
N ARG A 427 -4.37 -12.04 18.85
CA ARG A 427 -4.63 -11.24 20.05
C ARG A 427 -5.84 -10.32 19.92
N LEU A 428 -6.04 -9.68 18.76
CA LEU A 428 -7.24 -8.87 18.52
C LEU A 428 -8.52 -9.72 18.58
N VAL A 429 -8.49 -10.93 18.02
CA VAL A 429 -9.60 -11.88 18.06
C VAL A 429 -9.86 -12.36 19.49
N ASP A 430 -8.82 -12.67 20.25
CA ASP A 430 -8.94 -13.13 21.65
C ASP A 430 -9.58 -12.05 22.54
N LEU A 431 -9.17 -10.79 22.39
CA LEU A 431 -9.77 -9.65 23.11
C LEU A 431 -11.27 -9.53 22.81
N PHE A 432 -11.66 -9.66 21.55
CA PHE A 432 -13.06 -9.64 21.16
C PHE A 432 -13.82 -10.85 21.70
N ALA A 433 -13.23 -12.06 21.62
CA ALA A 433 -13.85 -13.29 22.09
C ALA A 433 -14.13 -13.24 23.60
N ASP A 434 -13.20 -12.71 24.39
CA ASP A 434 -13.38 -12.54 25.84
C ASP A 434 -14.46 -11.51 26.18
N ALA A 435 -14.53 -10.41 25.45
CA ALA A 435 -15.60 -9.42 25.62
C ALA A 435 -16.97 -10.01 25.21
N GLY A 436 -17.02 -10.76 24.12
CA GLY A 436 -18.21 -11.44 23.63
C GLY A 436 -18.76 -12.45 24.65
N LYS A 437 -17.90 -13.26 25.25
CA LYS A 437 -18.29 -14.19 26.34
C LYS A 437 -18.89 -13.43 27.52
N ARG A 438 -18.29 -12.31 27.95
CA ARG A 438 -18.84 -11.45 29.02
C ARG A 438 -20.20 -10.87 28.67
N ALA A 439 -20.42 -10.53 27.41
CA ALA A 439 -21.72 -10.07 26.91
C ALA A 439 -22.75 -11.21 26.75
N GLY A 440 -22.32 -12.46 26.79
CA GLY A 440 -23.17 -13.65 26.67
C GLY A 440 -23.41 -14.07 25.22
N LEU A 441 -22.49 -13.82 24.31
CA LEU A 441 -22.54 -14.35 22.96
C LEU A 441 -22.25 -15.86 22.93
N ASP A 442 -22.93 -16.57 22.03
CA ASP A 442 -22.56 -17.92 21.59
C ASP A 442 -21.62 -17.75 20.35
N LEU A 443 -20.32 -17.62 20.66
CA LEU A 443 -19.31 -17.20 19.69
C LEU A 443 -18.52 -18.42 19.18
N GLU A 444 -18.52 -18.61 17.85
CA GLU A 444 -17.68 -19.55 17.14
C GLU A 444 -16.60 -18.78 16.37
N VAL A 445 -15.35 -18.81 16.84
CA VAL A 445 -14.21 -18.21 16.15
C VAL A 445 -13.64 -19.22 15.15
N ARG A 446 -13.54 -18.81 13.88
CA ARG A 446 -12.97 -19.59 12.77
C ARG A 446 -11.75 -18.89 12.24
N THR A 447 -10.56 -19.41 12.56
CA THR A 447 -9.30 -18.96 11.96
C THR A 447 -8.98 -19.81 10.74
N ARG A 448 -8.52 -19.16 9.66
CA ARG A 448 -8.23 -19.80 8.37
C ARG A 448 -6.93 -19.26 7.76
N GLU A 449 -6.18 -20.14 7.14
CA GLU A 449 -5.11 -19.74 6.23
C GLU A 449 -5.65 -18.81 5.14
N TRP A 450 -4.80 -17.95 4.59
CA TRP A 450 -5.23 -16.83 3.74
C TRP A 450 -6.14 -17.23 2.57
N GLU A 451 -5.79 -18.30 1.84
CA GLU A 451 -6.60 -18.75 0.70
C GLU A 451 -7.99 -19.23 1.13
N GLN A 452 -8.06 -19.98 2.24
CA GLN A 452 -9.33 -20.44 2.81
C GLN A 452 -10.13 -19.27 3.38
N TYR A 453 -9.46 -18.33 4.06
CA TYR A 453 -10.10 -17.12 4.56
C TYR A 453 -10.72 -16.31 3.41
N ALA A 454 -9.99 -16.07 2.33
CA ALA A 454 -10.47 -15.34 1.17
C ALA A 454 -11.69 -16.05 0.52
N SER A 455 -11.63 -17.36 0.38
CA SER A 455 -12.73 -18.17 -0.14
C SER A 455 -13.97 -18.13 0.76
N GLU A 456 -13.82 -18.32 2.09
CA GLU A 456 -14.95 -18.24 3.03
C GLU A 456 -15.52 -16.81 3.13
N ARG A 457 -14.67 -15.78 3.05
CA ARG A 457 -15.08 -14.37 2.97
C ARG A 457 -16.00 -14.13 1.78
N ASP A 458 -15.58 -14.57 0.61
CA ASP A 458 -16.30 -14.31 -0.64
C ASP A 458 -17.58 -15.15 -0.76
N ASN A 459 -17.62 -16.31 -0.12
CA ASN A 459 -18.81 -17.17 -0.04
C ASN A 459 -19.86 -16.71 1.01
N GLY A 460 -19.54 -15.71 1.85
CA GLY A 460 -20.46 -15.15 2.85
C GLY A 460 -20.90 -16.08 3.97
N ALA A 461 -20.19 -17.19 4.23
CA ALA A 461 -20.52 -18.17 5.27
C ALA A 461 -20.09 -17.76 6.70
N TRP A 462 -20.18 -16.47 7.02
CA TRP A 462 -19.78 -15.85 8.29
C TRP A 462 -20.80 -14.79 8.70
N ASP A 463 -20.77 -14.38 9.96
CA ASP A 463 -21.62 -13.34 10.53
C ASP A 463 -20.85 -12.05 10.78
N GLY A 464 -19.61 -12.17 11.22
CA GLY A 464 -18.63 -11.10 11.31
C GLY A 464 -17.27 -11.59 10.86
N LEU A 465 -16.44 -10.70 10.30
CA LEU A 465 -15.07 -11.05 9.93
C LEU A 465 -14.08 -9.94 10.32
N LEU A 466 -12.88 -10.35 10.75
CA LEU A 466 -11.75 -9.44 10.93
C LEU A 466 -11.05 -9.24 9.60
N ALA A 467 -10.95 -8.00 9.17
CA ALA A 467 -10.21 -7.60 7.97
C ALA A 467 -9.13 -6.57 8.31
N LEU A 468 -8.04 -6.61 7.57
CA LEU A 468 -7.11 -5.51 7.42
C LEU A 468 -7.24 -5.01 5.99
N ASP A 469 -7.88 -3.86 5.84
CA ASP A 469 -7.94 -3.20 4.54
C ASP A 469 -6.78 -2.25 4.40
N TYR A 470 -6.26 -2.25 3.20
CA TYR A 470 -5.32 -1.24 2.79
C TYR A 470 -6.07 -0.12 2.08
N PHE A 471 -5.71 1.11 2.37
CA PHE A 471 -6.30 2.23 1.66
C PHE A 471 -5.89 2.18 0.20
N ASN A 472 -6.88 2.39 -0.68
CA ASN A 472 -6.52 2.75 -2.04
C ASN A 472 -5.71 4.06 -2.02
N ALA A 473 -4.89 4.24 -3.02
CA ALA A 473 -3.95 5.35 -3.10
C ALA A 473 -4.61 6.73 -2.97
N TRP A 474 -5.92 6.82 -3.14
CA TRP A 474 -6.67 8.06 -3.26
C TRP A 474 -7.52 8.37 -2.03
N GLY A 475 -7.63 7.45 -1.05
CA GLY A 475 -8.52 7.60 0.09
C GLY A 475 -10.01 7.55 -0.28
N ASP A 476 -10.34 6.89 -1.40
CA ASP A 476 -11.72 6.72 -1.86
C ASP A 476 -12.37 5.53 -1.15
N PRO A 477 -13.36 5.72 -0.27
CA PRO A 477 -13.99 4.63 0.47
C PRO A 477 -15.07 3.89 -0.32
N TYR A 478 -15.37 4.26 -1.54
CA TYR A 478 -16.49 3.75 -2.34
C TYR A 478 -16.54 2.21 -2.36
N ASP A 479 -15.43 1.55 -2.64
CA ASP A 479 -15.40 0.10 -2.77
C ASP A 479 -15.68 -0.64 -1.46
N PHE A 480 -15.58 0.06 -0.33
CA PHE A 480 -15.85 -0.49 1.01
C PHE A 480 -17.27 -0.23 1.51
N VAL A 481 -17.92 0.84 1.02
CA VAL A 481 -19.19 1.30 1.59
C VAL A 481 -20.34 1.37 0.60
N HIS A 482 -20.08 1.52 -0.71
CA HIS A 482 -21.12 1.54 -1.72
C HIS A 482 -21.73 0.15 -1.91
N SER A 483 -23.02 0.07 -2.17
CA SER A 483 -23.74 -1.21 -2.36
C SER A 483 -23.14 -2.09 -3.46
N THR A 484 -22.55 -1.50 -4.51
CA THR A 484 -21.86 -2.19 -5.61
C THR A 484 -20.34 -2.24 -5.44
N GLY A 485 -19.81 -1.83 -4.28
CA GLY A 485 -18.38 -1.78 -4.02
C GLY A 485 -17.76 -3.17 -3.92
N LEU A 486 -16.61 -3.36 -4.55
CA LEU A 486 -15.94 -4.68 -4.62
C LEU A 486 -15.44 -5.20 -3.27
N SER A 487 -15.20 -4.32 -2.30
CA SER A 487 -14.75 -4.65 -0.95
C SER A 487 -15.85 -4.49 0.12
N ASN A 488 -17.10 -4.30 -0.32
CA ASN A 488 -18.27 -4.31 0.56
C ASN A 488 -18.68 -5.77 0.87
N PHE A 489 -17.79 -6.51 1.52
CA PHE A 489 -17.99 -7.93 1.84
C PHE A 489 -19.19 -8.17 2.74
N GLY A 490 -19.59 -7.18 3.53
CA GLY A 490 -20.77 -7.21 4.40
C GLY A 490 -22.10 -7.03 3.68
N HIS A 491 -22.05 -6.73 2.39
CA HIS A 491 -23.22 -6.46 1.54
C HIS A 491 -24.16 -5.39 2.12
N TRP A 492 -23.58 -4.41 2.80
CA TRP A 492 -24.36 -3.30 3.33
C TRP A 492 -24.96 -2.48 2.20
N GLN A 493 -26.23 -2.13 2.34
CA GLN A 493 -26.98 -1.33 1.40
C GLN A 493 -27.55 -0.12 2.12
N ASN A 494 -27.24 1.08 1.60
CA ASN A 494 -27.77 2.33 2.12
C ASN A 494 -27.72 3.39 1.02
N ASP A 495 -28.91 3.84 0.57
CA ASP A 495 -29.05 4.78 -0.55
C ASP A 495 -28.32 6.11 -0.31
N GLU A 496 -28.28 6.58 0.95
CA GLU A 496 -27.57 7.81 1.30
C GLU A 496 -26.06 7.63 1.25
N ALA A 497 -25.54 6.49 1.71
CA ALA A 497 -24.13 6.14 1.58
C ALA A 497 -23.70 6.05 0.12
N ASP A 498 -24.53 5.42 -0.72
CA ASP A 498 -24.29 5.29 -2.17
C ASP A 498 -24.27 6.67 -2.85
N ARG A 499 -25.22 7.54 -2.48
CA ARG A 499 -25.29 8.91 -2.97
C ARG A 499 -24.03 9.71 -2.59
N LEU A 500 -23.64 9.66 -1.31
CA LEU A 500 -22.48 10.40 -0.80
C LEU A 500 -21.17 9.89 -1.41
N ALA A 501 -20.97 8.57 -1.50
CA ALA A 501 -19.79 7.96 -2.10
C ALA A 501 -19.66 8.32 -3.58
N THR A 502 -20.75 8.25 -4.33
CA THR A 502 -20.78 8.62 -5.76
C THR A 502 -20.53 10.12 -5.96
N ALA A 503 -21.15 10.97 -5.14
CA ALA A 503 -20.95 12.42 -5.21
C ALA A 503 -19.52 12.82 -4.87
N ALA A 504 -18.91 12.20 -3.83
CA ALA A 504 -17.53 12.45 -3.46
C ALA A 504 -16.54 12.06 -4.57
N ARG A 505 -16.78 10.95 -5.27
CA ARG A 505 -15.97 10.54 -6.43
C ARG A 505 -15.96 11.57 -7.55
N ALA A 506 -17.09 12.18 -7.83
CA ALA A 506 -17.25 13.15 -8.92
C ALA A 506 -16.86 14.58 -8.52
N GLU A 507 -16.67 14.87 -7.23
CA GLU A 507 -16.38 16.22 -6.75
C GLU A 507 -14.88 16.55 -6.88
N LEU A 508 -14.56 17.55 -7.71
CA LEU A 508 -13.19 18.00 -7.96
C LEU A 508 -12.70 19.02 -6.92
N ASP A 509 -13.62 19.79 -6.31
CA ASP A 509 -13.25 20.69 -5.22
C ASP A 509 -12.91 19.89 -3.95
N VAL A 510 -11.72 20.12 -3.44
CA VAL A 510 -11.19 19.38 -2.28
C VAL A 510 -12.05 19.57 -1.03
N GLY A 511 -12.45 20.83 -0.75
CA GLY A 511 -13.22 21.15 0.47
C GLY A 511 -14.63 20.54 0.44
N ARG A 512 -15.32 20.63 -0.70
CA ARG A 512 -16.63 20.01 -0.87
C ARG A 512 -16.55 18.48 -0.82
N ARG A 513 -15.54 17.89 -1.44
CA ARG A 513 -15.31 16.44 -1.36
C ARG A 513 -15.05 15.97 0.07
N GLN A 514 -14.21 16.68 0.82
CA GLN A 514 -13.95 16.37 2.23
C GLN A 514 -15.22 16.45 3.09
N ALA A 515 -16.09 17.41 2.81
CA ALA A 515 -17.40 17.51 3.50
C ALA A 515 -18.27 16.28 3.22
N LEU A 516 -18.41 15.88 1.93
CA LEU A 516 -19.16 14.69 1.54
C LEU A 516 -18.59 13.40 2.17
N LEU A 517 -17.27 13.26 2.18
CA LEU A 517 -16.59 12.12 2.80
C LEU A 517 -16.79 12.10 4.32
N ARG A 518 -16.80 13.25 4.98
CA ARG A 518 -17.07 13.32 6.42
C ARG A 518 -18.50 12.88 6.74
N GLU A 519 -19.48 13.37 6.00
CA GLU A 519 -20.88 12.94 6.14
C GLU A 519 -21.02 11.42 5.94
N LEU A 520 -20.35 10.88 4.92
CA LEU A 520 -20.32 9.44 4.67
C LEU A 520 -19.72 8.66 5.83
N HIS A 521 -18.58 9.10 6.37
CA HIS A 521 -17.91 8.44 7.49
C HIS A 521 -18.73 8.52 8.78
N GLU A 522 -19.45 9.62 9.02
CA GLU A 522 -20.37 9.75 10.13
C GLU A 522 -21.53 8.76 10.01
N LEU A 523 -22.11 8.64 8.80
CA LEU A 523 -23.19 7.68 8.52
C LEU A 523 -22.72 6.24 8.77
N VAL A 524 -21.56 5.85 8.24
CA VAL A 524 -20.97 4.52 8.45
C VAL A 524 -20.72 4.26 9.94
N TYR A 525 -20.20 5.24 10.67
CA TYR A 525 -19.98 5.11 12.11
C TYR A 525 -21.31 4.92 12.87
N GLN A 526 -22.35 5.62 12.48
CA GLN A 526 -23.66 5.49 13.12
C GLN A 526 -24.34 4.15 12.82
N GLU A 527 -24.27 3.68 11.58
CA GLU A 527 -24.93 2.45 11.13
C GLU A 527 -24.15 1.18 11.46
N GLN A 528 -22.85 1.30 11.76
CA GLN A 528 -21.95 0.19 12.10
C GLN A 528 -22.01 -1.02 11.16
N PRO A 529 -22.06 -0.85 9.83
CA PRO A 529 -21.86 -2.00 8.93
C PRO A 529 -20.44 -2.55 9.06
N VAL A 530 -19.55 -1.68 9.50
CA VAL A 530 -18.14 -1.93 9.79
C VAL A 530 -17.80 -1.30 11.13
N THR A 531 -17.17 -2.06 12.00
CA THR A 531 -16.58 -1.55 13.25
C THR A 531 -15.09 -1.36 13.06
N PHE A 532 -14.63 -0.12 13.06
CA PHE A 532 -13.20 0.22 12.91
C PHE A 532 -12.49 0.03 14.24
N LEU A 533 -11.30 -0.57 14.20
CA LEU A 533 -10.51 -0.91 15.39
C LEU A 533 -9.32 0.03 15.54
N VAL A 534 -8.30 -0.15 14.71
CA VAL A 534 -7.05 0.62 14.78
C VAL A 534 -6.46 0.84 13.39
N HIS A 535 -5.81 1.99 13.21
CA HIS A 535 -4.90 2.24 12.10
C HIS A 535 -3.49 1.86 12.55
N PRO A 536 -2.86 0.83 11.94
CA PRO A 536 -1.47 0.51 12.24
C PRO A 536 -0.55 1.61 11.70
N ARG A 537 0.62 1.77 12.33
CA ARG A 537 1.71 2.65 11.90
C ARG A 537 2.93 1.83 11.55
N ALA A 538 3.70 2.28 10.58
CA ALA A 538 4.97 1.66 10.28
C ALA A 538 5.98 1.95 11.39
N SER A 539 6.73 0.94 11.81
CA SER A 539 7.82 1.06 12.76
C SER A 539 9.07 0.40 12.18
N ILE A 540 10.16 1.13 12.16
CA ILE A 540 11.45 0.64 11.68
C ILE A 540 12.57 0.97 12.65
N LEU A 541 13.62 0.16 12.63
CA LEU A 541 14.93 0.46 13.14
C LEU A 541 15.79 0.99 12.00
N LEU A 542 16.29 2.22 12.13
CA LEU A 542 17.15 2.87 11.14
C LEU A 542 18.52 3.10 11.73
N ASN A 543 19.57 2.76 10.99
CA ASN A 543 20.97 3.02 11.35
C ASN A 543 21.15 4.52 11.67
N VAL A 544 21.76 4.82 12.80
CA VAL A 544 21.95 6.21 13.30
C VAL A 544 22.79 7.07 12.36
N HIS A 545 23.64 6.44 11.53
CA HIS A 545 24.51 7.13 10.57
C HIS A 545 23.81 7.47 9.24
N VAL A 546 22.58 6.99 9.01
CA VAL A 546 21.80 7.41 7.86
C VAL A 546 21.13 8.74 8.20
N GLU A 547 21.54 9.79 7.50
CA GLU A 547 21.08 11.16 7.70
C GLU A 547 20.07 11.58 6.61
N ASN A 548 19.36 12.69 6.85
CA ASN A 548 18.34 13.23 5.93
C ASN A 548 17.21 12.27 5.60
N VAL A 549 16.82 11.45 6.55
CA VAL A 549 15.65 10.58 6.46
C VAL A 549 14.55 11.14 7.33
N ALA A 550 13.37 11.30 6.75
CA ALA A 550 12.20 11.79 7.46
C ALA A 550 10.97 10.89 7.17
N PRO A 551 10.05 10.77 8.11
CA PRO A 551 8.73 10.23 7.80
C PRO A 551 8.00 11.14 6.81
N GLY A 552 7.32 10.52 5.86
CA GLY A 552 6.43 11.21 4.92
C GLY A 552 5.14 10.44 4.73
N PRO A 553 4.13 11.05 4.13
CA PRO A 553 2.81 10.44 3.94
C PRO A 553 2.84 9.19 3.05
N LEU A 554 3.88 9.01 2.26
CA LEU A 554 4.08 7.85 1.38
C LEU A 554 5.06 6.82 1.94
N GLY A 555 5.53 7.03 3.18
CA GLY A 555 6.53 6.19 3.81
C GLY A 555 7.78 6.97 4.18
N LEU A 556 8.91 6.27 4.24
CA LEU A 556 10.18 6.89 4.58
C LEU A 556 10.74 7.68 3.39
N VAL A 557 11.02 8.97 3.60
CA VAL A 557 11.63 9.85 2.60
C VAL A 557 13.13 9.63 2.63
N VAL A 558 13.64 8.89 1.63
CA VAL A 558 15.08 8.55 1.51
C VAL A 558 15.75 9.21 0.30
N GLU A 559 15.02 9.99 -0.48
CA GLU A 559 15.53 10.59 -1.72
C GLU A 559 16.78 11.45 -1.46
N ARG A 560 16.83 12.16 -0.32
CA ARG A 560 17.94 13.02 0.11
C ARG A 560 18.84 12.39 1.16
N ALA A 561 18.61 11.12 1.49
CA ALA A 561 19.38 10.42 2.49
C ALA A 561 20.83 10.21 2.04
N PHE A 562 21.73 10.19 3.01
CA PHE A 562 23.15 9.91 2.81
C PHE A 562 23.79 9.34 4.08
N VAL A 563 24.99 8.80 3.96
CA VAL A 563 25.86 8.41 5.07
C VAL A 563 27.17 9.16 4.93
N ARG A 564 27.68 9.73 6.03
CA ARG A 564 28.97 10.44 6.00
C ARG A 564 30.10 9.49 5.61
N PRO A 565 31.15 9.99 4.95
CA PRO A 565 32.24 9.16 4.41
C PRO A 565 32.88 8.22 5.44
N GLU A 566 33.06 8.69 6.68
CA GLU A 566 33.67 7.91 7.75
C GLU A 566 32.83 6.72 8.26
N PHE A 567 31.54 6.67 7.88
CA PHE A 567 30.61 5.59 8.26
C PHE A 567 30.11 4.78 7.05
N GLN A 568 30.58 5.09 5.83
CA GLN A 568 30.15 4.40 4.62
C GLN A 568 30.63 2.94 4.59
N ARG A 569 29.81 2.09 4.02
CA ARG A 569 30.09 0.68 3.75
C ARG A 569 30.00 0.42 2.26
N GLU A 570 30.91 -0.38 1.74
CA GLU A 570 30.93 -0.83 0.34
C GLU A 570 29.90 -1.92 0.04
#